data_d30894da89bc64f458397ebce8ac844f
#
_entry.id   d30894da89bc64f458397ebce8ac844f
#
_cell.length_a   1.000
_cell.length_b   1.000
_cell.length_c   1.000
_cell.angle_alpha   90.00
_cell.angle_beta   90.00
_cell.angle_gamma   90.00
#
_symmetry.space_group_name_H-M   'P 1'
#
loop_
_entity.id
_entity.type
_entity.pdbx_description
1 polymer ?
#
loop_
_entity_poly.entity_id
_entity_poly.type
_entity_poly.pdbx_seq_one_letter_code
_entity_poly.pdbx_strand_id
1 'polypeptide(L)'
;GDSYFPYMALMTFGDAYFYTDGTVTSNKTAAQRDLAVEDITWETTTSTDIGIDLGFFNNRLHVTADYYWKTTDDMLLSIEIPYFMGYANPKTNAGKMSTKGWDLELAWNDQVGEFSYGATFNLSDFKSKIDYLNNSDIISGNKVKRAGVLFNEWYGYVCEGIYQTQEDVDNSAKLNDQVSVGDLKYKDISGPDGVPDGKISADYDRVPLGNSLPRFQFGGTLNAAYKGLDLSVAFQGIGKQLSYLAKEMVQPLRDNYGNIPAIIDGKYWSLFNTEEQNLQAKYPRLSKVSLDNNYAMSDFWLFNGSYFRLKNITLGYTLPTKWTDKIGIKKTRIYMSASDLFCISNYPTGWDPEMGVSSYPITTSVIFGLSVNF
;
A
#
# COMPACT_ATOMS: atom_id res chain seq x y z
N GLY A 1 -19.33 8.07 8.31
CA GLY A 1 -20.27 6.97 8.40
C GLY A 1 -21.27 7.05 7.27
N ASP A 2 -21.76 5.93 6.84
CA ASP A 2 -22.78 5.88 5.81
C ASP A 2 -24.09 6.48 6.34
N SER A 3 -24.93 7.01 5.43
CA SER A 3 -26.24 7.51 5.80
C SER A 3 -27.05 6.38 6.46
N TYR A 4 -27.66 6.66 7.61
CA TYR A 4 -28.53 5.71 8.28
C TYR A 4 -29.85 5.45 7.52
N PHE A 5 -30.20 6.33 6.56
CA PHE A 5 -31.45 6.30 5.82
C PHE A 5 -31.20 6.48 4.32
N PRO A 6 -30.44 5.59 3.66
CA PRO A 6 -30.11 5.74 2.25
C PRO A 6 -31.33 5.67 1.31
N TYR A 7 -32.45 5.11 1.80
CA TYR A 7 -33.71 5.02 1.06
C TYR A 7 -34.57 6.29 1.09
N MET A 8 -34.19 7.27 1.92
CA MET A 8 -34.94 8.51 2.06
C MET A 8 -34.39 9.60 1.15
N ALA A 9 -35.27 10.27 0.42
CA ALA A 9 -34.95 11.46 -0.33
C ALA A 9 -34.82 12.66 0.62
N LEU A 10 -33.59 12.89 1.13
CA LEU A 10 -33.32 13.98 2.07
C LEU A 10 -33.00 15.29 1.34
N MET A 11 -33.59 16.38 1.85
CA MET A 11 -33.29 17.73 1.37
C MET A 11 -32.18 18.38 2.19
N THR A 12 -31.15 18.84 1.52
CA THR A 12 -30.08 19.65 2.13
C THR A 12 -30.40 21.12 1.97
N PHE A 13 -30.41 21.85 3.09
CA PHE A 13 -30.62 23.29 3.07
C PHE A 13 -29.27 24.03 3.01
N GLY A 14 -29.23 25.11 2.23
CA GLY A 14 -28.04 25.94 2.07
C GLY A 14 -28.42 27.39 1.67
N ASP A 15 -27.39 28.17 1.46
CA ASP A 15 -27.54 29.54 0.95
C ASP A 15 -27.04 29.61 -0.50
N ALA A 16 -27.82 30.20 -1.40
CA ALA A 16 -27.37 30.59 -2.72
C ALA A 16 -27.27 32.13 -2.80
N TYR A 17 -26.21 32.59 -3.44
CA TYR A 17 -25.94 34.00 -3.63
C TYR A 17 -26.30 34.39 -5.05
N PHE A 18 -27.17 35.39 -5.17
CA PHE A 18 -27.59 35.94 -6.44
C PHE A 18 -27.09 37.37 -6.56
N TYR A 19 -26.60 37.72 -7.74
CA TYR A 19 -26.22 39.08 -8.05
C TYR A 19 -27.37 39.73 -8.82
N THR A 20 -28.03 40.71 -8.19
CA THR A 20 -29.16 41.45 -8.80
C THR A 20 -28.97 42.94 -8.50
N ASP A 21 -29.07 43.78 -9.52
CA ASP A 21 -29.01 45.24 -9.43
C ASP A 21 -27.77 45.77 -8.64
N GLY A 22 -26.62 45.20 -8.91
CA GLY A 22 -25.36 45.64 -8.27
C GLY A 22 -25.15 45.12 -6.83
N THR A 23 -26.05 44.29 -6.32
CA THR A 23 -25.98 43.77 -4.96
C THR A 23 -25.99 42.25 -4.93
N VAL A 24 -25.21 41.66 -4.01
CA VAL A 24 -25.25 40.23 -3.74
C VAL A 24 -26.29 39.96 -2.65
N THR A 25 -27.31 39.19 -2.97
CA THR A 25 -28.35 38.76 -2.03
C THR A 25 -28.22 37.27 -1.73
N SER A 26 -28.36 36.89 -0.47
CA SER A 26 -28.39 35.49 -0.04
C SER A 26 -29.83 35.01 0.10
N ASN A 27 -30.15 33.90 -0.55
CA ASN A 27 -31.45 33.25 -0.44
C ASN A 27 -31.32 31.83 0.07
N LYS A 28 -32.25 31.40 0.91
CA LYS A 28 -32.31 30.00 1.36
C LYS A 28 -32.71 29.10 0.21
N THR A 29 -31.99 28.05 0.04
CA THR A 29 -32.24 27.02 -0.98
C THR A 29 -32.37 25.66 -0.33
N ALA A 30 -33.06 24.77 -1.00
CA ALA A 30 -33.14 23.35 -0.65
C ALA A 30 -32.90 22.51 -1.89
N ALA A 31 -32.04 21.50 -1.78
CA ALA A 31 -31.78 20.60 -2.87
C ALA A 31 -31.61 19.17 -2.34
N GLN A 32 -32.11 18.20 -3.07
CA GLN A 32 -31.75 16.79 -2.85
C GLN A 32 -30.38 16.57 -3.48
N ARG A 33 -29.39 16.21 -2.68
CA ARG A 33 -28.02 15.96 -3.14
C ARG A 33 -27.69 14.48 -3.25
N ASP A 34 -28.39 13.66 -2.50
CA ASP A 34 -28.19 12.21 -2.47
C ASP A 34 -29.37 11.53 -3.18
N LEU A 35 -29.06 10.60 -4.05
CA LEU A 35 -30.04 9.75 -4.68
C LEU A 35 -30.55 8.73 -3.66
N ALA A 36 -31.88 8.64 -3.48
CA ALA A 36 -32.47 7.60 -2.65
C ALA A 36 -32.32 6.24 -3.31
N VAL A 37 -31.88 5.23 -2.51
CA VAL A 37 -31.70 3.84 -2.94
C VAL A 37 -32.67 2.98 -2.14
N GLU A 38 -33.79 2.59 -2.77
CA GLU A 38 -34.91 1.92 -2.08
C GLU A 38 -34.64 0.42 -1.81
N ASP A 39 -33.83 -0.23 -2.65
CA ASP A 39 -33.56 -1.67 -2.66
C ASP A 39 -32.22 -2.05 -1.99
N ILE A 40 -31.68 -1.17 -1.16
CA ILE A 40 -30.43 -1.41 -0.46
C ILE A 40 -30.60 -2.51 0.58
N THR A 41 -29.67 -3.48 0.56
CA THR A 41 -29.62 -4.59 1.51
C THR A 41 -28.29 -4.64 2.27
N TRP A 42 -28.20 -5.48 3.28
CA TRP A 42 -26.98 -5.68 4.03
C TRP A 42 -25.94 -6.45 3.19
N GLU A 43 -24.72 -5.97 3.23
CA GLU A 43 -23.55 -6.74 2.78
C GLU A 43 -23.40 -7.99 3.67
N THR A 44 -23.28 -9.16 3.06
CA THR A 44 -23.20 -10.43 3.78
C THR A 44 -21.87 -11.12 3.49
N THR A 45 -21.12 -11.45 4.54
CA THR A 45 -19.90 -12.24 4.42
C THR A 45 -20.12 -13.63 5.01
N THR A 46 -19.96 -14.64 4.16
CA THR A 46 -19.90 -16.06 4.58
C THR A 46 -18.45 -16.49 4.62
N SER A 47 -18.00 -17.06 5.75
CA SER A 47 -16.64 -17.55 5.94
C SER A 47 -16.64 -19.02 6.33
N THR A 48 -15.74 -19.79 5.74
CA THR A 48 -15.41 -21.15 6.17
C THR A 48 -13.92 -21.20 6.46
N ASP A 49 -13.58 -21.84 7.57
CA ASP A 49 -12.21 -21.98 8.05
C ASP A 49 -11.97 -23.43 8.46
N ILE A 50 -10.79 -23.96 8.12
CA ILE A 50 -10.33 -25.29 8.51
C ILE A 50 -8.92 -25.15 9.06
N GLY A 51 -8.77 -25.43 10.36
CA GLY A 51 -7.52 -25.33 11.07
C GLY A 51 -7.06 -26.66 11.64
N ILE A 52 -5.76 -26.77 11.85
CA ILE A 52 -5.12 -27.91 12.51
C ILE A 52 -4.04 -27.40 13.47
N ASP A 53 -4.08 -27.93 14.70
CA ASP A 53 -3.06 -27.71 15.74
C ASP A 53 -2.35 -29.00 16.05
N LEU A 54 -1.04 -29.03 15.92
CA LEU A 54 -0.21 -30.20 16.12
C LEU A 54 0.92 -29.93 17.12
N GLY A 55 1.14 -30.84 18.03
CA GLY A 55 2.27 -30.83 18.96
C GLY A 55 3.20 -32.01 18.69
N PHE A 56 4.48 -31.74 18.55
CA PHE A 56 5.53 -32.75 18.32
C PHE A 56 6.63 -32.68 19.38
N PHE A 57 7.39 -33.73 19.52
CA PHE A 57 8.57 -33.79 20.38
C PHE A 57 8.30 -33.43 21.86
N ASN A 58 7.24 -34.01 22.45
CA ASN A 58 6.75 -33.67 23.79
C ASN A 58 6.40 -32.17 23.91
N ASN A 59 5.67 -31.66 22.94
CA ASN A 59 5.22 -30.27 22.85
C ASN A 59 6.34 -29.21 22.72
N ARG A 60 7.52 -29.61 22.23
CA ARG A 60 8.57 -28.63 21.91
C ARG A 60 8.30 -27.91 20.61
N LEU A 61 7.74 -28.60 19.60
CA LEU A 61 7.30 -28.01 18.36
C LEU A 61 5.79 -27.97 18.32
N HIS A 62 5.24 -26.76 18.14
CA HIS A 62 3.84 -26.53 17.84
C HIS A 62 3.72 -26.04 16.40
N VAL A 63 2.75 -26.58 15.70
CA VAL A 63 2.39 -26.21 14.32
C VAL A 63 0.91 -25.92 14.29
N THR A 64 0.54 -24.70 13.96
CA THR A 64 -0.83 -24.29 13.68
C THR A 64 -0.94 -23.92 12.22
N ALA A 65 -1.90 -24.48 11.51
CA ALA A 65 -2.13 -24.14 10.11
C ALA A 65 -3.62 -24.03 9.85
N ASP A 66 -4.02 -22.92 9.22
CA ASP A 66 -5.38 -22.60 8.89
C ASP A 66 -5.51 -22.32 7.39
N TYR A 67 -6.62 -22.77 6.82
CA TYR A 67 -7.01 -22.41 5.46
C TYR A 67 -8.45 -21.93 5.47
N TYR A 68 -8.68 -20.75 4.92
CA TYR A 68 -10.00 -20.17 4.91
C TYR A 68 -10.42 -19.68 3.52
N TRP A 69 -11.73 -19.64 3.31
CA TRP A 69 -12.33 -18.95 2.19
C TRP A 69 -13.56 -18.17 2.64
N LYS A 70 -13.68 -16.96 2.10
CA LYS A 70 -14.74 -16.01 2.40
C LYS A 70 -15.39 -15.57 1.12
N THR A 71 -16.69 -15.40 1.14
CA THR A 71 -17.45 -14.78 0.06
C THR A 71 -18.23 -13.61 0.65
N THR A 72 -18.05 -12.44 0.09
CA THR A 72 -18.83 -11.25 0.42
C THR A 72 -19.78 -10.99 -0.74
N ASP A 73 -21.05 -11.17 -0.48
CA ASP A 73 -22.15 -10.90 -1.41
C ASP A 73 -22.78 -9.54 -1.09
N ASP A 74 -23.40 -8.93 -2.08
CA ASP A 74 -24.11 -7.66 -1.97
C ASP A 74 -23.24 -6.51 -1.45
N MET A 75 -21.95 -6.46 -1.89
CA MET A 75 -21.02 -5.42 -1.49
C MET A 75 -21.56 -4.03 -1.80
N LEU A 76 -21.56 -3.16 -0.78
CA LEU A 76 -21.96 -1.76 -0.91
C LEU A 76 -20.83 -0.95 -1.58
N LEU A 77 -21.04 -0.57 -2.82
CA LEU A 77 -20.08 0.18 -3.62
C LEU A 77 -20.70 1.48 -4.12
N SER A 78 -19.93 2.56 -4.12
CA SER A 78 -20.32 3.78 -4.81
C SER A 78 -20.23 3.55 -6.32
N ILE A 79 -21.34 3.76 -7.01
CA ILE A 79 -21.39 3.73 -8.47
C ILE A 79 -21.35 5.14 -9.03
N GLU A 80 -20.56 5.33 -10.09
CA GLU A 80 -20.50 6.62 -10.77
C GLU A 80 -21.79 6.85 -11.56
N ILE A 81 -22.41 8.00 -11.35
CA ILE A 81 -23.55 8.47 -12.11
C ILE A 81 -23.16 9.71 -12.89
N PRO A 82 -23.81 9.97 -14.05
CA PRO A 82 -23.51 11.16 -14.83
C PRO A 82 -23.64 12.45 -14.01
N TYR A 83 -22.63 13.30 -14.05
CA TYR A 83 -22.56 14.53 -13.25
C TYR A 83 -23.75 15.48 -13.47
N PHE A 84 -24.32 15.46 -14.68
CA PHE A 84 -25.51 16.30 -15.00
C PHE A 84 -26.77 15.92 -14.21
N MET A 85 -26.79 14.75 -13.57
CA MET A 85 -27.90 14.35 -12.68
C MET A 85 -27.93 15.17 -11.39
N GLY A 86 -26.81 15.79 -11.01
CA GLY A 86 -26.72 16.69 -9.86
C GLY A 86 -26.72 16.01 -8.50
N TYR A 87 -26.62 14.68 -8.45
CA TYR A 87 -26.52 13.89 -7.22
C TYR A 87 -25.07 13.46 -6.93
N ALA A 88 -24.78 13.20 -5.67
CA ALA A 88 -23.60 12.46 -5.28
C ALA A 88 -23.71 10.98 -5.73
N ASN A 89 -22.56 10.34 -5.95
CA ASN A 89 -22.50 8.93 -6.33
C ASN A 89 -23.16 8.05 -5.23
N PRO A 90 -24.27 7.36 -5.52
CA PRO A 90 -24.98 6.56 -4.55
C PRO A 90 -24.21 5.28 -4.23
N LYS A 91 -24.42 4.75 -3.03
CA LYS A 91 -23.99 3.40 -2.67
C LYS A 91 -25.12 2.41 -2.94
N THR A 92 -24.81 1.35 -3.66
CA THR A 92 -25.76 0.25 -3.95
C THR A 92 -25.08 -1.08 -3.75
N ASN A 93 -25.87 -2.14 -3.64
CA ASN A 93 -25.38 -3.52 -3.61
C ASN A 93 -24.94 -3.92 -5.03
N ALA A 94 -23.68 -3.65 -5.35
CA ALA A 94 -23.19 -3.68 -6.72
C ALA A 94 -22.07 -4.69 -6.96
N GLY A 95 -21.68 -5.50 -5.98
CA GLY A 95 -20.55 -6.38 -6.16
C GLY A 95 -20.56 -7.66 -5.32
N LYS A 96 -19.71 -8.58 -5.75
CA LYS A 96 -19.37 -9.82 -5.06
C LYS A 96 -17.86 -10.03 -5.08
N MET A 97 -17.31 -10.45 -3.95
CA MET A 97 -15.88 -10.71 -3.80
C MET A 97 -15.64 -12.04 -3.10
N SER A 98 -14.64 -12.77 -3.56
CA SER A 98 -14.13 -13.95 -2.87
C SER A 98 -12.72 -13.71 -2.36
N THR A 99 -12.44 -14.23 -1.17
CA THR A 99 -11.11 -14.22 -0.55
C THR A 99 -10.74 -15.65 -0.17
N LYS A 100 -9.52 -16.05 -0.54
CA LYS A 100 -8.90 -17.30 -0.10
C LYS A 100 -7.58 -16.99 0.55
N GLY A 101 -7.32 -17.59 1.70
CA GLY A 101 -6.08 -17.36 2.43
C GLY A 101 -5.70 -18.56 3.27
N TRP A 102 -4.49 -18.51 3.78
CA TRP A 102 -3.94 -19.48 4.70
C TRP A 102 -2.97 -18.80 5.67
N ASP A 103 -2.90 -19.34 6.87
CA ASP A 103 -2.01 -18.92 7.94
C ASP A 103 -1.24 -20.13 8.44
N LEU A 104 0.05 -19.94 8.71
CA LEU A 104 0.93 -20.95 9.27
C LEU A 104 1.69 -20.34 10.44
N GLU A 105 1.68 -21.00 11.59
CA GLU A 105 2.53 -20.69 12.73
C GLU A 105 3.35 -21.91 13.12
N LEU A 106 4.65 -21.67 13.36
CA LEU A 106 5.60 -22.64 13.89
C LEU A 106 6.17 -22.07 15.17
N ALA A 107 6.08 -22.81 16.26
CA ALA A 107 6.69 -22.43 17.53
C ALA A 107 7.53 -23.58 18.08
N TRP A 108 8.80 -23.29 18.32
CA TRP A 108 9.74 -24.20 18.97
C TRP A 108 10.16 -23.65 20.32
N ASN A 109 10.08 -24.46 21.37
CA ASN A 109 10.59 -24.12 22.70
C ASN A 109 11.30 -25.35 23.28
N ASP A 110 12.52 -25.16 23.77
CA ASP A 110 13.30 -26.22 24.38
C ASP A 110 14.23 -25.67 25.46
N GLN A 111 14.71 -26.57 26.31
CA GLN A 111 15.67 -26.29 27.36
C GLN A 111 16.70 -27.42 27.47
N VAL A 112 17.96 -27.04 27.45
CA VAL A 112 19.08 -27.96 27.64
C VAL A 112 19.91 -27.46 28.83
N GLY A 113 19.77 -28.13 29.99
CA GLY A 113 20.37 -27.67 31.23
C GLY A 113 19.87 -26.28 31.65
N GLU A 114 20.76 -25.32 31.77
CA GLU A 114 20.45 -23.93 32.14
C GLU A 114 20.19 -23.03 30.90
N PHE A 115 20.32 -23.57 29.69
CA PHE A 115 20.08 -22.86 28.44
C PHE A 115 18.65 -23.13 27.96
N SER A 116 17.82 -22.10 27.91
CA SER A 116 16.49 -22.14 27.30
C SER A 116 16.49 -21.35 26.01
N TYR A 117 15.81 -21.85 24.99
CA TYR A 117 15.68 -21.18 23.71
C TYR A 117 14.32 -21.45 23.08
N GLY A 118 13.87 -20.51 22.28
CA GLY A 118 12.62 -20.64 21.54
C GLY A 118 12.65 -19.79 20.28
N ALA A 119 11.84 -20.20 19.32
CA ALA A 119 11.61 -19.49 18.07
C ALA A 119 10.14 -19.60 17.71
N THR A 120 9.53 -18.50 17.32
CA THR A 120 8.23 -18.49 16.63
C THR A 120 8.40 -17.94 15.24
N PHE A 121 7.69 -18.51 14.30
CA PHE A 121 7.61 -18.01 12.92
C PHE A 121 6.17 -18.11 12.45
N ASN A 122 5.66 -17.03 11.93
CA ASN A 122 4.35 -16.99 11.27
C ASN A 122 4.51 -16.58 9.82
N LEU A 123 3.67 -17.14 8.96
CA LEU A 123 3.61 -16.84 7.54
C LEU A 123 2.16 -16.91 7.10
N SER A 124 1.67 -15.86 6.47
CA SER A 124 0.31 -15.81 5.96
C SER A 124 0.25 -15.26 4.54
N ASP A 125 -0.77 -15.68 3.81
CA ASP A 125 -1.05 -15.17 2.49
C ASP A 125 -2.52 -15.23 2.16
N PHE A 126 -3.03 -14.21 1.48
CA PHE A 126 -4.40 -14.21 0.99
C PHE A 126 -4.54 -13.53 -0.37
N LYS A 127 -5.61 -13.90 -1.08
CA LYS A 127 -6.02 -13.28 -2.34
C LYS A 127 -7.50 -12.94 -2.26
N SER A 128 -7.82 -11.68 -2.44
CA SER A 128 -9.20 -11.22 -2.63
C SER A 128 -9.41 -10.88 -4.11
N LYS A 129 -10.44 -11.45 -4.70
CA LYS A 129 -10.80 -11.29 -6.10
C LYS A 129 -12.22 -10.77 -6.21
N ILE A 130 -12.43 -9.80 -7.08
CA ILE A 130 -13.77 -9.35 -7.46
C ILE A 130 -14.36 -10.40 -8.41
N ASP A 131 -15.40 -11.07 -7.98
CA ASP A 131 -16.08 -12.09 -8.82
C ASP A 131 -17.10 -11.45 -9.74
N TYR A 132 -17.78 -10.41 -9.26
CA TYR A 132 -18.83 -9.72 -9.98
C TYR A 132 -18.91 -8.25 -9.59
N LEU A 133 -19.21 -7.39 -10.55
CA LEU A 133 -19.63 -6.01 -10.37
C LEU A 133 -20.84 -5.75 -11.25
N ASN A 134 -21.85 -5.07 -10.69
CA ASN A 134 -23.00 -4.63 -11.46
C ASN A 134 -22.60 -3.38 -12.23
N ASN A 135 -22.33 -3.51 -13.53
CA ASN A 135 -21.90 -2.49 -14.49
C ASN A 135 -20.38 -2.34 -14.68
N SER A 136 -19.92 -1.09 -14.77
CA SER A 136 -18.58 -0.73 -15.18
C SER A 136 -17.54 -0.90 -14.09
N ASP A 137 -16.28 -0.93 -14.50
CA ASP A 137 -15.16 -0.85 -13.57
C ASP A 137 -15.28 0.36 -12.64
N ILE A 138 -14.91 0.17 -11.37
CA ILE A 138 -14.82 1.27 -10.41
C ILE A 138 -13.35 1.66 -10.26
N ILE A 139 -13.00 2.85 -10.74
CA ILE A 139 -11.66 3.41 -10.63
C ILE A 139 -11.65 4.38 -9.45
N SER A 140 -10.77 4.14 -8.48
CA SER A 140 -10.60 5.01 -7.31
C SER A 140 -9.13 5.40 -7.19
N GLY A 141 -8.81 6.64 -7.55
CA GLY A 141 -7.44 7.11 -7.67
C GLY A 141 -6.66 6.27 -8.70
N ASN A 142 -5.58 5.62 -8.23
CA ASN A 142 -4.72 4.80 -9.08
C ASN A 142 -5.03 3.29 -8.98
N LYS A 143 -6.23 2.92 -8.55
CA LYS A 143 -6.63 1.51 -8.35
C LYS A 143 -7.94 1.21 -9.05
N VAL A 144 -8.11 -0.05 -9.46
CA VAL A 144 -9.33 -0.52 -10.11
C VAL A 144 -9.99 -1.64 -9.30
N LYS A 145 -11.32 -1.62 -9.29
CA LYS A 145 -12.17 -2.77 -8.98
C LYS A 145 -12.84 -3.18 -10.27
N ARG A 146 -12.50 -4.37 -10.75
CA ARG A 146 -12.98 -4.96 -12.00
C ARG A 146 -13.31 -6.43 -11.75
N ALA A 147 -14.38 -6.91 -12.34
CA ALA A 147 -14.69 -8.34 -12.29
C ALA A 147 -13.54 -9.16 -12.90
N GLY A 148 -13.14 -10.21 -12.21
CA GLY A 148 -12.06 -11.10 -12.63
C GLY A 148 -10.65 -10.71 -12.19
N VAL A 149 -10.41 -9.51 -11.64
CA VAL A 149 -9.10 -9.07 -11.12
C VAL A 149 -9.05 -9.10 -9.59
N LEU A 150 -7.85 -8.97 -9.04
CA LEU A 150 -7.67 -8.89 -7.58
C LEU A 150 -8.18 -7.54 -7.06
N PHE A 151 -8.64 -7.56 -5.83
CA PHE A 151 -9.18 -6.37 -5.18
C PHE A 151 -8.13 -5.27 -5.06
N ASN A 152 -8.48 -4.04 -5.48
CA ASN A 152 -7.62 -2.87 -5.43
C ASN A 152 -6.27 -3.03 -6.17
N GLU A 153 -6.25 -3.64 -7.33
CA GLU A 153 -5.06 -3.64 -8.18
C GLU A 153 -4.70 -2.22 -8.64
N TRP A 154 -3.40 -1.98 -8.77
CA TRP A 154 -2.91 -0.78 -9.43
C TRP A 154 -3.41 -0.74 -10.87
N TYR A 155 -3.79 0.44 -11.33
CA TYR A 155 -4.39 0.64 -12.65
C TYR A 155 -3.75 1.83 -13.35
N GLY A 156 -3.12 1.59 -14.48
CA GLY A 156 -2.35 2.61 -15.18
C GLY A 156 -1.78 2.13 -16.50
N TYR A 157 -0.85 2.90 -17.03
CA TYR A 157 -0.18 2.63 -18.30
C TYR A 157 0.98 1.65 -18.15
N VAL A 158 1.29 0.94 -19.23
CA VAL A 158 2.51 0.13 -19.36
C VAL A 158 3.58 1.01 -19.97
N CYS A 159 4.71 1.17 -19.27
CA CYS A 159 5.84 1.97 -19.73
C CYS A 159 6.77 1.12 -20.60
N GLU A 160 7.11 1.60 -21.81
CA GLU A 160 8.08 0.98 -22.71
C GLU A 160 9.49 1.56 -22.56
N GLY A 161 9.65 2.62 -21.74
CA GLY A 161 10.93 3.27 -21.52
C GLY A 161 10.87 4.79 -21.66
N ILE A 162 11.97 5.38 -22.11
CA ILE A 162 12.13 6.82 -22.31
C ILE A 162 12.37 7.06 -23.80
N TYR A 163 11.68 8.02 -24.40
CA TYR A 163 11.94 8.45 -25.77
C TYR A 163 13.38 8.92 -25.94
N GLN A 164 14.15 8.26 -26.80
CA GLN A 164 15.57 8.57 -26.99
C GLN A 164 15.82 9.58 -28.11
N THR A 165 14.98 9.58 -29.16
CA THR A 165 15.15 10.43 -30.35
C THR A 165 13.83 11.08 -30.76
N GLN A 166 13.91 12.15 -31.55
CA GLN A 166 12.73 12.79 -32.12
C GLN A 166 11.97 11.86 -33.07
N GLU A 167 12.67 11.04 -33.82
CA GLU A 167 12.06 10.05 -34.71
C GLU A 167 11.21 9.03 -33.91
N ASP A 168 11.70 8.61 -32.74
CA ASP A 168 10.92 7.72 -31.84
C ASP A 168 9.66 8.42 -31.33
N VAL A 169 9.73 9.71 -30.98
CA VAL A 169 8.57 10.50 -30.59
C VAL A 169 7.55 10.63 -31.72
N ASP A 170 8.02 10.90 -32.94
CA ASP A 170 7.15 11.16 -34.09
C ASP A 170 6.44 9.89 -34.57
N ASN A 171 7.09 8.74 -34.45
CA ASN A 171 6.58 7.44 -34.91
C ASN A 171 5.84 6.62 -33.83
N SER A 172 5.68 7.15 -32.62
CA SER A 172 5.03 6.43 -31.54
C SER A 172 3.72 7.08 -31.10
N ALA A 173 2.83 6.29 -30.52
CA ALA A 173 1.62 6.77 -29.85
C ALA A 173 2.00 7.68 -28.65
N LYS A 174 1.26 8.76 -28.46
CA LYS A 174 1.51 9.77 -27.42
C LYS A 174 0.28 10.03 -26.58
N LEU A 175 0.50 10.32 -25.28
CA LEU A 175 -0.57 10.68 -24.34
C LEU A 175 -1.12 12.09 -24.63
N ASN A 176 -0.25 13.01 -25.07
CA ASN A 176 -0.62 14.38 -25.44
C ASN A 176 0.47 15.01 -26.33
N ASP A 177 0.19 16.21 -26.85
CA ASP A 177 1.09 16.94 -27.74
C ASP A 177 2.32 17.55 -27.06
N GLN A 178 2.41 17.52 -25.74
CA GLN A 178 3.55 18.06 -24.97
C GLN A 178 4.68 17.04 -24.81
N VAL A 179 4.45 15.79 -25.19
CA VAL A 179 5.44 14.72 -25.15
C VAL A 179 6.60 15.03 -26.09
N SER A 180 7.81 14.85 -25.61
CA SER A 180 9.05 15.13 -26.33
C SER A 180 10.16 14.14 -25.93
N VAL A 181 11.29 14.23 -26.60
CA VAL A 181 12.49 13.43 -26.31
C VAL A 181 12.85 13.53 -24.83
N GLY A 182 13.13 12.40 -24.21
CA GLY A 182 13.43 12.28 -22.79
C GLY A 182 12.21 12.08 -21.88
N ASP A 183 10.99 12.10 -22.42
CA ASP A 183 9.78 11.77 -21.67
C ASP A 183 9.51 10.26 -21.65
N LEU A 184 8.63 9.80 -20.76
CA LEU A 184 8.20 8.41 -20.70
C LEU A 184 7.35 8.05 -21.92
N LYS A 185 7.62 6.87 -22.46
CA LYS A 185 6.90 6.24 -23.56
C LYS A 185 5.96 5.17 -23.02
N TYR A 186 4.72 5.23 -23.40
CA TYR A 186 3.71 4.25 -23.00
C TYR A 186 3.29 3.38 -24.17
N LYS A 187 2.86 2.17 -23.83
CA LYS A 187 2.38 1.19 -24.79
C LYS A 187 0.95 1.54 -25.22
N ASP A 188 0.73 1.65 -26.50
CA ASP A 188 -0.59 1.65 -27.13
C ASP A 188 -1.12 0.21 -27.11
N ILE A 189 -2.15 -0.03 -26.30
CA ILE A 189 -2.70 -1.36 -26.08
C ILE A 189 -3.98 -1.56 -26.88
N SER A 190 -4.83 -0.53 -26.92
CA SER A 190 -6.15 -0.63 -27.52
C SER A 190 -6.68 0.74 -27.96
N GLY A 191 -7.78 0.73 -28.69
CA GLY A 191 -8.54 1.91 -29.10
C GLY A 191 -10.04 1.57 -29.18
N PRO A 192 -10.85 2.44 -29.77
CA PRO A 192 -12.30 2.24 -29.89
C PRO A 192 -12.69 0.91 -30.54
N ASP A 193 -11.87 0.43 -31.47
CA ASP A 193 -12.11 -0.82 -32.20
C ASP A 193 -11.46 -2.05 -31.53
N GLY A 194 -10.90 -1.90 -30.31
CA GLY A 194 -10.24 -2.98 -29.57
C GLY A 194 -8.83 -3.33 -30.06
N VAL A 195 -8.21 -2.48 -30.89
CA VAL A 195 -6.84 -2.59 -31.38
C VAL A 195 -6.11 -1.28 -31.19
N PRO A 196 -4.75 -1.26 -31.15
CA PRO A 196 -3.96 -0.04 -31.08
C PRO A 196 -4.37 0.99 -32.15
N ASP A 197 -4.56 2.25 -31.74
CA ASP A 197 -5.07 3.31 -32.62
C ASP A 197 -4.07 4.46 -32.88
N GLY A 198 -2.83 4.33 -32.38
CA GLY A 198 -1.76 5.32 -32.50
C GLY A 198 -1.83 6.45 -31.49
N LYS A 199 -2.68 6.33 -30.45
CA LYS A 199 -2.82 7.31 -29.35
C LYS A 199 -2.78 6.58 -28.02
N ILE A 200 -2.31 7.27 -26.99
CA ILE A 200 -2.41 6.79 -25.62
C ILE A 200 -3.58 7.50 -24.94
N SER A 201 -4.54 6.73 -24.44
CA SER A 201 -5.74 7.25 -23.81
C SER A 201 -6.04 6.60 -22.45
N ALA A 202 -6.74 7.31 -21.60
CA ALA A 202 -7.11 6.78 -20.28
C ALA A 202 -8.20 5.70 -20.37
N ASP A 203 -8.98 5.68 -21.44
CA ASP A 203 -10.11 4.78 -21.59
C ASP A 203 -9.69 3.41 -22.15
N TYR A 204 -8.63 3.38 -22.98
CA TYR A 204 -8.26 2.18 -23.73
C TYR A 204 -6.90 1.58 -23.35
N ASP A 205 -5.94 2.38 -22.84
CA ASP A 205 -4.55 1.94 -22.64
C ASP A 205 -4.15 1.70 -21.19
N ARG A 206 -5.05 1.95 -20.25
CA ARG A 206 -4.81 1.59 -18.85
C ARG A 206 -5.22 0.16 -18.58
N VAL A 207 -4.37 -0.55 -17.85
CA VAL A 207 -4.56 -1.95 -17.49
C VAL A 207 -4.27 -2.19 -16.00
N PRO A 208 -4.76 -3.30 -15.41
CA PRO A 208 -4.30 -3.75 -14.11
C PRO A 208 -2.80 -4.05 -14.14
N LEU A 209 -2.03 -3.39 -13.26
CA LEU A 209 -0.57 -3.47 -13.20
C LEU A 209 -0.07 -4.41 -12.09
N GLY A 210 -0.99 -4.94 -11.29
CA GLY A 210 -0.69 -5.89 -10.23
C GLY A 210 -1.14 -5.46 -8.84
N ASN A 211 -0.92 -6.37 -7.89
CA ASN A 211 -1.53 -6.28 -6.57
C ASN A 211 -0.89 -5.21 -5.69
N SER A 212 -1.73 -4.32 -5.15
CA SER A 212 -1.33 -3.32 -4.15
C SER A 212 -1.34 -3.86 -2.71
N LEU A 213 -1.98 -5.00 -2.46
CA LEU A 213 -2.04 -5.61 -1.13
C LEU A 213 -0.80 -6.46 -0.86
N PRO A 214 -0.33 -6.51 0.40
CA PRO A 214 0.81 -7.32 0.76
C PRO A 214 0.51 -8.83 0.63
N ARG A 215 1.51 -9.58 0.17
CA ARG A 215 1.47 -11.02 0.01
C ARG A 215 2.64 -11.65 0.76
N PHE A 216 2.43 -12.86 1.28
CA PHE A 216 3.45 -13.56 2.06
C PHE A 216 3.94 -12.70 3.22
N GLN A 217 3.00 -12.31 4.09
CA GLN A 217 3.31 -11.58 5.32
C GLN A 217 3.92 -12.56 6.31
N PHE A 218 5.08 -12.22 6.84
CA PHE A 218 5.78 -13.08 7.79
C PHE A 218 6.33 -12.30 8.97
N GLY A 219 6.49 -13.00 10.07
CA GLY A 219 7.10 -12.45 11.27
C GLY A 219 7.57 -13.56 12.19
N GLY A 220 8.21 -13.18 13.27
CA GLY A 220 8.63 -14.14 14.26
C GLY A 220 9.42 -13.54 15.39
N THR A 221 9.69 -14.39 16.36
CA THR A 221 10.54 -14.07 17.52
C THR A 221 11.57 -15.15 17.73
N LEU A 222 12.75 -14.73 18.18
CA LEU A 222 13.81 -15.62 18.66
C LEU A 222 14.11 -15.24 20.12
N ASN A 223 14.12 -16.21 21.00
CA ASN A 223 14.37 -16.00 22.41
C ASN A 223 15.45 -16.99 22.88
N ALA A 224 16.36 -16.51 23.71
CA ALA A 224 17.37 -17.34 24.35
C ALA A 224 17.66 -16.83 25.75
N ALA A 225 17.88 -17.74 26.69
CA ALA A 225 18.30 -17.35 28.02
C ALA A 225 19.35 -18.37 28.61
N TYR A 226 20.36 -17.83 29.28
CA TYR A 226 21.41 -18.58 29.90
C TYR A 226 21.97 -17.85 31.12
N LYS A 227 21.93 -18.47 32.29
CA LYS A 227 22.53 -17.95 33.55
C LYS A 227 22.23 -16.46 33.83
N GLY A 228 20.96 -16.06 33.67
CA GLY A 228 20.53 -14.71 33.93
C GLY A 228 20.65 -13.76 32.72
N LEU A 229 21.40 -14.11 31.68
CA LEU A 229 21.39 -13.42 30.39
C LEU A 229 20.17 -13.84 29.62
N ASP A 230 19.45 -12.88 29.04
CA ASP A 230 18.32 -13.12 28.13
C ASP A 230 18.42 -12.27 26.88
N LEU A 231 18.08 -12.87 25.75
CA LEU A 231 18.01 -12.25 24.43
C LEU A 231 16.62 -12.49 23.84
N SER A 232 16.00 -11.44 23.33
CA SER A 232 14.78 -11.54 22.54
C SER A 232 14.94 -10.71 21.27
N VAL A 233 14.55 -11.30 20.14
CA VAL A 233 14.61 -10.68 18.81
C VAL A 233 13.26 -10.84 18.16
N ALA A 234 12.68 -9.75 17.66
CA ALA A 234 11.45 -9.78 16.88
C ALA A 234 11.69 -9.20 15.50
N PHE A 235 11.15 -9.85 14.48
CA PHE A 235 11.26 -9.44 13.09
C PHE A 235 9.93 -9.59 12.36
N GLN A 236 9.77 -8.83 11.28
CA GLN A 236 8.62 -8.94 10.36
C GLN A 236 9.03 -8.60 8.94
N GLY A 237 8.17 -8.96 7.99
CA GLY A 237 8.38 -8.59 6.61
C GLY A 237 7.20 -8.94 5.70
N ILE A 238 7.35 -8.55 4.45
CA ILE A 238 6.41 -8.82 3.35
C ILE A 238 7.21 -9.41 2.19
N GLY A 239 6.79 -10.57 1.71
CA GLY A 239 7.49 -11.26 0.63
C GLY A 239 7.22 -10.67 -0.76
N LYS A 240 6.03 -10.09 -0.98
CA LYS A 240 5.67 -9.48 -2.26
C LYS A 240 4.62 -8.39 -2.10
N GLN A 241 4.92 -7.22 -2.64
CA GLN A 241 3.99 -6.09 -2.78
C GLN A 241 4.46 -5.17 -3.90
N LEU A 242 3.52 -4.58 -4.64
CA LEU A 242 3.81 -3.43 -5.49
C LEU A 242 3.38 -2.17 -4.76
N SER A 243 4.32 -1.27 -4.56
CA SER A 243 4.12 0.01 -3.89
C SER A 243 4.29 1.15 -4.88
N TYR A 244 3.37 2.10 -4.83
CA TYR A 244 3.42 3.30 -5.66
C TYR A 244 4.19 4.40 -4.94
N LEU A 245 5.20 4.95 -5.59
CA LEU A 245 5.86 6.16 -5.13
C LEU A 245 5.15 7.35 -5.78
N ALA A 246 4.38 8.08 -4.99
CA ALA A 246 3.53 9.18 -5.47
C ALA A 246 4.37 10.30 -6.11
N LYS A 247 3.81 10.94 -7.13
CA LYS A 247 4.49 12.00 -7.88
C LYS A 247 5.01 13.12 -6.99
N GLU A 248 4.34 13.43 -5.91
CA GLU A 248 4.73 14.45 -4.94
C GLU A 248 6.11 14.19 -4.31
N MET A 249 6.55 12.93 -4.30
CA MET A 249 7.84 12.51 -3.75
C MET A 249 8.96 12.53 -4.77
N VAL A 250 8.63 12.33 -6.04
CA VAL A 250 9.61 12.16 -7.12
C VAL A 250 9.57 13.26 -8.18
N GLN A 251 8.53 14.09 -8.21
CA GLN A 251 8.40 15.18 -9.16
C GLN A 251 9.46 16.25 -8.88
N PRO A 252 10.35 16.56 -9.84
CA PRO A 252 11.30 17.64 -9.72
C PRO A 252 10.65 19.00 -9.95
N LEU A 253 11.35 20.06 -9.58
CA LEU A 253 11.02 21.45 -9.92
C LEU A 253 9.58 21.86 -9.53
N ARG A 254 9.10 21.34 -8.41
CA ARG A 254 7.77 21.71 -7.88
C ARG A 254 7.74 23.21 -7.53
N ASP A 255 6.54 23.78 -7.57
CA ASP A 255 6.33 25.15 -7.10
C ASP A 255 6.68 25.30 -5.61
N ASN A 256 6.87 26.52 -5.16
CA ASN A 256 7.23 26.84 -3.76
C ASN A 256 8.51 26.14 -3.28
N TYR A 257 9.62 26.38 -3.95
CA TYR A 257 10.96 25.90 -3.56
C TYR A 257 11.20 24.39 -3.71
N GLY A 258 10.41 23.71 -4.53
CA GLY A 258 10.63 22.30 -4.84
C GLY A 258 11.98 22.10 -5.52
N ASN A 259 12.82 21.28 -4.91
CA ASN A 259 14.13 20.89 -5.44
C ASN A 259 14.04 19.59 -6.23
N ILE A 260 15.16 19.14 -6.78
CA ILE A 260 15.28 17.83 -7.41
C ILE A 260 15.41 16.78 -6.29
N PRO A 261 14.55 15.76 -6.23
CA PRO A 261 14.71 14.68 -5.27
C PRO A 261 16.03 13.93 -5.48
N ALA A 262 16.74 13.61 -4.39
CA ALA A 262 18.04 12.93 -4.44
C ALA A 262 17.99 11.57 -5.19
N ILE A 263 16.83 10.91 -5.22
CA ILE A 263 16.64 9.66 -5.95
C ILE A 263 16.80 9.83 -7.46
N ILE A 264 16.48 11.02 -8.00
CA ILE A 264 16.49 11.34 -9.44
C ILE A 264 17.84 11.96 -9.82
N ASP A 265 18.51 12.65 -8.90
CA ASP A 265 19.71 13.42 -9.17
C ASP A 265 20.80 12.59 -9.86
N GLY A 266 21.30 13.11 -10.99
CA GLY A 266 22.30 12.45 -11.83
C GLY A 266 21.83 11.18 -12.57
N LYS A 267 20.52 10.84 -12.51
CA LYS A 267 19.99 9.61 -13.09
C LYS A 267 18.86 9.85 -14.10
N TYR A 268 18.65 11.07 -14.50
CA TYR A 268 17.60 11.46 -15.44
C TYR A 268 18.14 11.66 -16.85
N TRP A 269 17.28 11.49 -17.83
CA TRP A 269 17.57 11.82 -19.22
C TRP A 269 17.79 13.32 -19.39
N SER A 270 18.81 13.73 -20.16
CA SER A 270 19.13 15.15 -20.39
C SER A 270 19.79 15.37 -21.74
N LEU A 271 19.53 16.53 -22.35
CA LEU A 271 20.21 16.98 -23.55
C LEU A 271 21.74 17.24 -23.32
N PHE A 272 22.15 17.35 -22.07
CA PHE A 272 23.55 17.54 -21.68
C PHE A 272 24.30 16.23 -21.44
N ASN A 273 23.60 15.11 -21.43
CA ASN A 273 24.17 13.78 -21.30
C ASN A 273 24.69 13.28 -22.66
N THR A 274 25.62 12.34 -22.63
CA THR A 274 25.96 11.55 -23.82
C THR A 274 24.81 10.58 -24.17
N GLU A 275 24.79 10.07 -25.39
CA GLU A 275 23.81 9.07 -25.82
C GLU A 275 23.84 7.83 -24.89
N GLU A 276 25.03 7.35 -24.54
CA GLU A 276 25.20 6.22 -23.64
C GLU A 276 24.62 6.51 -22.23
N GLN A 277 24.84 7.71 -21.71
CA GLN A 277 24.27 8.13 -20.42
C GLN A 277 22.75 8.20 -20.49
N ASN A 278 22.18 8.68 -21.59
CA ASN A 278 20.73 8.74 -21.79
C ASN A 278 20.09 7.35 -21.93
N LEU A 279 20.74 6.41 -22.60
CA LEU A 279 20.29 5.01 -22.66
C LEU A 279 20.29 4.34 -21.27
N GLN A 280 21.13 4.78 -20.35
CA GLN A 280 21.20 4.29 -18.97
C GLN A 280 20.35 5.10 -18.00
N ALA A 281 19.70 6.19 -18.43
CA ALA A 281 18.88 7.04 -17.60
C ALA A 281 17.72 6.23 -17.00
N LYS A 282 17.55 6.36 -15.68
CA LYS A 282 16.51 5.68 -14.91
C LYS A 282 15.23 6.50 -14.75
N TYR A 283 15.31 7.79 -15.05
CA TYR A 283 14.20 8.74 -14.90
C TYR A 283 14.05 9.61 -16.15
N PRO A 284 12.84 10.06 -16.45
CA PRO A 284 12.60 10.94 -17.60
C PRO A 284 13.29 12.30 -17.38
N ARG A 285 13.33 13.10 -18.43
CA ARG A 285 13.85 14.46 -18.38
C ARG A 285 13.14 15.31 -17.32
N LEU A 286 13.87 16.26 -16.76
CA LEU A 286 13.30 17.24 -15.85
C LEU A 286 12.48 18.27 -16.65
N SER A 287 11.17 18.20 -16.54
CA SER A 287 10.24 19.05 -17.30
C SER A 287 9.06 19.47 -16.43
N LYS A 288 8.65 20.74 -16.56
CA LYS A 288 7.39 21.25 -16.02
C LYS A 288 6.23 21.13 -17.01
N VAL A 289 6.53 20.91 -18.30
CA VAL A 289 5.52 20.84 -19.36
C VAL A 289 4.92 19.44 -19.49
N SER A 290 5.74 18.41 -19.36
CA SER A 290 5.33 17.01 -19.55
C SER A 290 4.94 16.30 -18.23
N LEU A 291 4.46 17.02 -17.24
CA LEU A 291 4.12 16.44 -15.92
C LEU A 291 3.02 15.39 -16.02
N ASP A 292 1.99 15.63 -16.81
CA ASP A 292 0.86 14.72 -16.97
C ASP A 292 1.27 13.43 -17.69
N ASN A 293 2.30 13.49 -18.53
CA ASN A 293 2.88 12.30 -19.15
C ASN A 293 3.85 11.59 -18.19
N ASN A 294 4.88 12.29 -17.72
CA ASN A 294 5.98 11.66 -16.98
C ASN A 294 5.58 11.15 -15.60
N TYR A 295 4.50 11.67 -15.02
CA TYR A 295 3.98 11.26 -13.71
C TYR A 295 2.57 10.66 -13.78
N ALA A 296 2.14 10.23 -14.97
CA ALA A 296 0.96 9.39 -15.11
C ALA A 296 1.15 8.07 -14.37
N MET A 297 0.06 7.54 -13.81
CA MET A 297 0.11 6.24 -13.15
C MET A 297 0.49 5.16 -14.14
N SER A 298 1.61 4.52 -13.90
CA SER A 298 2.20 3.48 -14.74
C SER A 298 3.03 2.51 -13.90
N ASP A 299 3.39 1.38 -14.49
CA ASP A 299 4.31 0.41 -13.89
C ASP A 299 5.71 1.00 -13.64
N PHE A 300 6.10 2.06 -14.35
CA PHE A 300 7.35 2.79 -14.11
C PHE A 300 7.49 3.32 -12.67
N TRP A 301 6.39 3.76 -12.05
CA TRP A 301 6.35 4.29 -10.69
C TRP A 301 5.92 3.27 -9.64
N LEU A 302 5.83 1.99 -10.03
CA LEU A 302 5.60 0.88 -9.13
C LEU A 302 6.92 0.23 -8.74
N PHE A 303 7.15 0.12 -7.45
CA PHE A 303 8.37 -0.43 -6.88
C PHE A 303 8.07 -1.70 -6.10
N ASN A 304 9.08 -2.55 -5.97
CA ASN A 304 9.03 -3.71 -5.11
C ASN A 304 9.00 -3.25 -3.65
N GLY A 305 7.85 -3.39 -3.00
CA GLY A 305 7.62 -3.06 -1.60
C GLY A 305 7.89 -4.22 -0.64
N SER A 306 8.55 -5.31 -1.09
CA SER A 306 8.96 -6.39 -0.19
C SER A 306 10.07 -5.94 0.74
N TYR A 307 10.03 -6.39 1.99
CA TYR A 307 11.03 -6.02 2.98
C TYR A 307 11.14 -7.06 4.09
N PHE A 308 12.26 -7.02 4.79
CA PHE A 308 12.51 -7.63 6.08
C PHE A 308 12.96 -6.55 7.07
N ARG A 309 12.32 -6.47 8.23
CA ARG A 309 12.66 -5.50 9.28
C ARG A 309 12.93 -6.17 10.61
N LEU A 310 14.04 -5.80 11.24
CA LEU A 310 14.29 -6.11 12.64
C LEU A 310 13.51 -5.13 13.52
N LYS A 311 12.38 -5.59 14.07
CA LYS A 311 11.45 -4.76 14.84
C LYS A 311 11.94 -4.45 16.24
N ASN A 312 12.51 -5.44 16.89
CA ASN A 312 13.03 -5.27 18.25
C ASN A 312 14.16 -6.26 18.53
N ILE A 313 15.14 -5.80 19.27
CA ILE A 313 16.14 -6.64 19.92
C ILE A 313 16.29 -6.18 21.36
N THR A 314 16.14 -7.09 22.30
CA THR A 314 16.33 -6.82 23.73
C THR A 314 17.34 -7.79 24.29
N LEU A 315 18.38 -7.24 24.91
CA LEU A 315 19.39 -7.97 25.67
C LEU A 315 19.25 -7.57 27.13
N GLY A 316 19.02 -8.55 28.00
CA GLY A 316 18.86 -8.36 29.43
C GLY A 316 19.83 -9.20 30.24
N TYR A 317 20.12 -8.74 31.42
CA TYR A 317 20.86 -9.51 32.41
C TYR A 317 20.20 -9.38 33.79
N THR A 318 19.78 -10.50 34.33
CA THR A 318 19.26 -10.60 35.70
C THR A 318 20.42 -10.89 36.64
N LEU A 319 20.67 -9.99 37.59
CA LEU A 319 21.75 -10.14 38.58
C LEU A 319 21.49 -11.36 39.49
N PRO A 320 22.55 -12.10 39.87
CA PRO A 320 22.41 -13.18 40.83
C PRO A 320 21.79 -12.67 42.15
N THR A 321 20.78 -13.35 42.63
CA THR A 321 20.07 -12.99 43.88
C THR A 321 21.01 -12.84 45.07
N LYS A 322 22.11 -13.63 45.12
CA LYS A 322 23.12 -13.52 46.17
C LYS A 322 23.76 -12.14 46.31
N TRP A 323 23.72 -11.29 45.28
CA TRP A 323 24.26 -9.93 45.31
C TRP A 323 23.25 -8.90 45.86
N THR A 324 21.95 -9.12 45.61
CA THR A 324 20.90 -8.19 45.89
C THR A 324 20.10 -8.48 47.17
N ASP A 325 20.10 -9.75 47.61
CA ASP A 325 19.34 -10.22 48.76
C ASP A 325 19.75 -9.54 50.08
N LYS A 326 21.05 -9.21 50.18
CA LYS A 326 21.58 -8.48 51.36
C LYS A 326 20.99 -7.10 51.59
N ILE A 327 20.41 -6.51 50.57
CA ILE A 327 19.76 -5.18 50.63
C ILE A 327 18.25 -5.26 50.44
N GLY A 328 17.65 -6.46 50.57
CA GLY A 328 16.21 -6.69 50.48
C GLY A 328 15.66 -6.69 49.08
N ILE A 329 16.51 -6.76 48.05
CA ILE A 329 16.08 -6.79 46.63
C ILE A 329 16.07 -8.23 46.12
N LYS A 330 14.90 -8.74 45.73
CA LYS A 330 14.70 -10.12 45.29
C LYS A 330 15.15 -10.35 43.86
N LYS A 331 14.94 -9.37 42.98
CA LYS A 331 15.34 -9.51 41.54
C LYS A 331 15.69 -8.14 40.97
N THR A 332 16.84 -8.07 40.34
CA THR A 332 17.28 -6.90 39.56
C THR A 332 17.62 -7.33 38.15
N ARG A 333 17.02 -6.71 37.15
CA ARG A 333 17.34 -6.93 35.73
C ARG A 333 17.72 -5.60 35.09
N ILE A 334 18.87 -5.58 34.41
CA ILE A 334 19.34 -4.48 33.58
C ILE A 334 19.12 -4.93 32.13
N TYR A 335 18.62 -4.06 31.28
CA TYR A 335 18.42 -4.41 29.88
C TYR A 335 18.65 -3.23 28.94
N MET A 336 18.98 -3.55 27.72
CA MET A 336 19.00 -2.67 26.57
C MET A 336 18.03 -3.19 25.54
N SER A 337 17.18 -2.34 25.00
CA SER A 337 16.25 -2.65 23.93
C SER A 337 16.45 -1.65 22.79
N ALA A 338 16.47 -2.16 21.57
CA ALA A 338 16.52 -1.34 20.37
C ALA A 338 15.38 -1.73 19.42
N SER A 339 14.67 -0.72 18.89
CA SER A 339 13.56 -0.93 17.96
C SER A 339 13.89 -0.38 16.59
N ASP A 340 13.38 -1.06 15.56
CA ASP A 340 13.50 -0.68 14.14
C ASP A 340 14.95 -0.37 13.70
N LEU A 341 15.90 -1.25 14.11
CA LEU A 341 17.33 -1.04 13.88
C LEU A 341 17.69 -0.98 12.40
N PHE A 342 17.09 -1.83 11.58
CA PHE A 342 17.31 -1.83 10.14
C PHE A 342 16.14 -2.47 9.38
N CYS A 343 16.02 -2.06 8.13
CA CYS A 343 15.12 -2.63 7.14
C CYS A 343 15.92 -3.00 5.88
N ILE A 344 15.78 -4.23 5.43
CA ILE A 344 16.34 -4.69 4.16
C ILE A 344 15.21 -4.71 3.15
N SER A 345 15.34 -3.92 2.07
CA SER A 345 14.36 -3.85 1.00
C SER A 345 15.01 -3.43 -0.32
N ASN A 346 14.30 -3.70 -1.42
CA ASN A 346 14.63 -3.16 -2.74
C ASN A 346 13.87 -1.86 -3.06
N TYR A 347 13.25 -1.26 -2.05
CA TYR A 347 12.52 -0.01 -2.20
C TYR A 347 13.51 1.15 -2.44
N PRO A 348 13.11 2.23 -3.12
CA PRO A 348 14.00 3.35 -3.40
C PRO A 348 14.66 3.92 -2.15
N THR A 349 15.97 4.15 -2.24
CA THR A 349 16.77 4.65 -1.11
C THR A 349 16.25 5.98 -0.59
N GLY A 350 16.11 6.09 0.72
CA GLY A 350 15.57 7.27 1.40
C GLY A 350 14.07 7.18 1.69
N TRP A 351 13.40 6.14 1.22
CA TRP A 351 12.00 5.88 1.48
C TRP A 351 11.82 4.56 2.22
N ASP A 352 10.78 4.47 3.03
CA ASP A 352 10.48 3.29 3.81
C ASP A 352 9.30 2.53 3.18
N PRO A 353 9.43 1.21 2.91
CA PRO A 353 8.37 0.43 2.26
C PRO A 353 7.08 0.29 3.10
N GLU A 354 7.13 0.50 4.42
CA GLU A 354 5.96 0.46 5.30
C GLU A 354 5.22 1.80 5.36
N MET A 355 5.85 2.89 4.92
CA MET A 355 5.35 4.23 5.17
C MET A 355 4.69 4.84 3.93
N GLY A 356 3.55 5.46 4.14
CA GLY A 356 2.95 6.34 3.13
C GLY A 356 3.66 7.69 3.04
N VAL A 357 3.40 8.40 1.94
CA VAL A 357 4.06 9.69 1.59
C VAL A 357 3.90 10.81 2.62
N SER A 358 2.83 10.79 3.41
CA SER A 358 2.51 11.85 4.38
C SER A 358 2.73 11.43 5.84
N SER A 359 3.32 10.26 6.06
CA SER A 359 3.52 9.72 7.41
C SER A 359 4.87 10.12 7.98
N TYR A 360 4.97 10.23 9.30
CA TYR A 360 6.24 10.46 9.98
C TYR A 360 7.15 9.23 9.82
N PRO A 361 8.44 9.39 9.52
CA PRO A 361 9.35 8.27 9.32
C PRO A 361 9.46 7.36 10.54
N ILE A 362 9.61 6.05 10.31
CA ILE A 362 9.92 5.10 11.38
C ILE A 362 11.30 5.42 11.93
N THR A 363 11.37 5.66 13.24
CA THR A 363 12.60 6.04 13.92
C THR A 363 13.19 4.87 14.69
N THR A 364 14.50 4.70 14.61
CA THR A 364 15.23 3.79 15.48
C THR A 364 15.30 4.37 16.89
N SER A 365 14.96 3.56 17.89
CA SER A 365 15.10 3.93 19.31
C SER A 365 15.95 2.92 20.06
N VAL A 366 16.77 3.42 21.00
CA VAL A 366 17.54 2.59 21.91
C VAL A 366 17.18 3.00 23.35
N ILE A 367 16.78 2.03 24.14
CA ILE A 367 16.32 2.20 25.51
C ILE A 367 17.18 1.39 26.44
N PHE A 368 17.64 2.01 27.54
CA PHE A 368 18.27 1.32 28.67
C PHE A 368 17.29 1.31 29.83
N GLY A 369 17.11 0.15 30.43
CA GLY A 369 16.15 -0.02 31.52
C GLY A 369 16.71 -0.82 32.69
N LEU A 370 16.16 -0.52 33.87
CA LEU A 370 16.40 -1.20 35.12
C LEU A 370 15.05 -1.62 35.70
N SER A 371 14.91 -2.89 36.03
CA SER A 371 13.76 -3.45 36.75
C SER A 371 14.20 -3.98 38.11
N VAL A 372 13.55 -3.54 39.16
CA VAL A 372 13.88 -3.94 40.54
C VAL A 372 12.61 -4.43 41.22
N ASN A 373 12.69 -5.64 41.79
CA ASN A 373 11.60 -6.22 42.62
C ASN A 373 12.11 -6.39 44.04
N PHE A 374 11.31 -5.93 44.99
CA PHE A 374 11.59 -5.99 46.41
C PHE A 374 10.91 -7.18 47.11
#